data_5d3e96a5b1456fd195a9408eea8106f1
#
_entry.id   5d3e96a5b1456fd195a9408eea8106f1
#
_cell.length_a   1.000
_cell.length_b   1.000
_cell.length_c   1.000
_cell.angle_alpha   90.00
_cell.angle_beta   90.00
_cell.angle_gamma   90.00
#
_symmetry.space_group_name_H-M   'P 1'
#
loop_
_entity.id
_entity.type
_entity.pdbx_description
1 polymer ?
#
loop_
_entity_poly.entity_id
_entity_poly.type
_entity_poly.pdbx_seq_one_letter_code
_entity_poly.pdbx_strand_id
1 'polypeptide(L)'
;MSGRFTYRLLEQKDIPQAASLYNMSCESGEVVYSPLSEEAFAGAFLQPGMTAFAAMEGEKLCGFVHGTQKVIFLPGETHENTPGYLTVIFVDKACRGQKAGTRLAELLMDAFRHSGKKSAACSEQNPLHLTWRIPGTPGHDHNKAPGVDENCAGYPFLQKLGFETAHHEIAMYMDLKDYAWPDSMTLLRQKLSNEGVCTGRYDPRLGYEFDGMCDRIPSEYWRHVLQTETKAWLEGKPNSDPDLWPDGIRPSGPRPILAATYDDHIVGFTGPVDKQRSGRGWFTGICVDPNFGRRSIGEVLFHLLMQEFADEGAAFTTLFTGADNHARRIYERAGLRVVCTFAMMSKTL
;
A
#
# COMPACT_ATOMS: atom_id res chain seq x y z
N MET A 1 -42.74 12.08 8.03
CA MET A 1 -42.02 12.03 9.33
C MET A 1 -40.58 12.46 9.03
N SER A 2 -40.14 13.58 9.60
CA SER A 2 -38.72 14.02 9.50
C SER A 2 -37.89 12.93 10.19
N GLY A 3 -36.98 12.29 9.41
CA GLY A 3 -36.08 11.31 10.00
C GLY A 3 -35.17 11.98 11.04
N ARG A 4 -34.65 11.21 12.00
CA ARG A 4 -33.73 11.71 13.04
C ARG A 4 -32.52 12.46 12.48
N PHE A 5 -32.05 12.04 11.31
CA PHE A 5 -30.87 12.59 10.69
C PHE A 5 -31.19 13.36 9.39
N THR A 6 -30.50 14.46 9.19
CA THR A 6 -30.39 15.15 7.91
C THR A 6 -29.05 14.82 7.26
N TYR A 7 -29.03 14.80 5.92
CA TYR A 7 -27.84 14.43 5.14
C TYR A 7 -27.51 15.54 4.15
N ARG A 8 -26.25 15.89 4.10
CA ARG A 8 -25.74 16.93 3.17
C ARG A 8 -24.27 16.68 2.85
N LEU A 9 -23.71 17.45 1.93
CA LEU A 9 -22.28 17.47 1.72
C LEU A 9 -21.54 17.86 3.00
N LEU A 10 -20.39 17.24 3.25
CA LEU A 10 -19.49 17.65 4.31
C LEU A 10 -18.84 18.98 3.93
N GLU A 11 -18.87 19.95 4.80
CA GLU A 11 -18.38 21.31 4.57
C GLU A 11 -17.20 21.63 5.48
N GLN A 12 -16.48 22.71 5.14
CA GLN A 12 -15.32 23.17 5.92
C GLN A 12 -15.63 23.41 7.42
N LYS A 13 -16.83 23.90 7.72
CA LYS A 13 -17.28 24.12 9.11
C LYS A 13 -17.45 22.82 9.94
N ASP A 14 -17.54 21.69 9.28
CA ASP A 14 -17.76 20.38 9.93
C ASP A 14 -16.44 19.68 10.29
N ILE A 15 -15.32 20.18 9.78
CA ILE A 15 -13.98 19.58 9.98
C ILE A 15 -13.69 19.28 11.45
N PRO A 16 -13.89 20.20 12.41
CA PRO A 16 -13.59 19.89 13.81
C PRO A 16 -14.34 18.67 14.34
N GLN A 17 -15.63 18.55 14.01
CA GLN A 17 -16.45 17.39 14.46
C GLN A 17 -16.09 16.11 13.69
N ALA A 18 -15.84 16.19 12.39
CA ALA A 18 -15.52 15.05 11.56
C ALA A 18 -14.11 14.49 11.89
N ALA A 19 -13.12 15.36 12.06
CA ALA A 19 -11.77 14.99 12.50
C ALA A 19 -11.78 14.39 13.90
N SER A 20 -12.56 14.96 14.82
CA SER A 20 -12.75 14.42 16.17
C SER A 20 -13.35 13.00 16.14
N LEU A 21 -14.39 12.76 15.33
CA LEU A 21 -15.01 11.43 15.17
C LEU A 21 -14.01 10.42 14.58
N TYR A 22 -13.26 10.82 13.54
CA TYR A 22 -12.20 10.01 12.93
C TYR A 22 -11.14 9.64 13.98
N ASN A 23 -10.60 10.63 14.68
CA ASN A 23 -9.53 10.45 15.66
C ASN A 23 -9.94 9.59 16.85
N MET A 24 -11.16 9.79 17.38
CA MET A 24 -11.71 8.93 18.44
C MET A 24 -11.77 7.46 18.01
N SER A 25 -12.15 7.18 16.76
CA SER A 25 -12.17 5.80 16.23
C SER A 25 -10.76 5.22 16.07
N CYS A 26 -9.77 6.04 15.69
CA CYS A 26 -8.37 5.64 15.62
C CYS A 26 -7.78 5.36 17.02
N GLU A 27 -8.07 6.23 17.99
CA GLU A 27 -7.53 6.13 19.36
C GLU A 27 -8.16 5.00 20.16
N SER A 28 -9.45 4.72 19.92
CA SER A 28 -10.14 3.58 20.55
C SER A 28 -9.78 2.22 19.95
N GLY A 29 -8.97 2.19 18.89
CA GLY A 29 -8.60 0.96 18.20
C GLY A 29 -9.71 0.32 17.36
N GLU A 30 -10.79 1.06 17.06
CA GLU A 30 -11.84 0.57 16.14
C GLU A 30 -11.38 0.46 14.70
N VAL A 31 -10.39 1.25 14.35
CA VAL A 31 -9.70 1.22 13.05
C VAL A 31 -8.20 1.36 13.26
N VAL A 32 -7.43 0.87 12.31
CA VAL A 32 -5.96 0.90 12.36
C VAL A 32 -5.36 2.24 11.91
N TYR A 33 -6.14 3.16 11.38
CA TYR A 33 -5.62 4.42 10.85
C TYR A 33 -4.93 5.30 11.90
N SER A 34 -3.99 6.12 11.44
CA SER A 34 -3.33 7.13 12.27
C SER A 34 -4.21 8.37 12.41
N PRO A 35 -4.29 9.00 13.60
CA PRO A 35 -5.01 10.26 13.78
C PRO A 35 -4.48 11.37 12.88
N LEU A 36 -5.34 12.32 12.54
CA LEU A 36 -5.04 13.47 11.68
C LEU A 36 -5.32 14.78 12.43
N SER A 37 -4.50 15.80 12.23
CA SER A 37 -4.88 17.17 12.58
C SER A 37 -6.07 17.62 11.72
N GLU A 38 -6.78 18.66 12.15
CA GLU A 38 -7.89 19.22 11.36
C GLU A 38 -7.44 19.67 9.96
N GLU A 39 -6.24 20.25 9.86
CA GLU A 39 -5.65 20.67 8.58
C GLU A 39 -5.35 19.44 7.68
N ALA A 40 -4.72 18.40 8.23
CA ALA A 40 -4.45 17.17 7.52
C ALA A 40 -5.75 16.45 7.11
N PHE A 41 -6.78 16.46 7.97
CA PHE A 41 -8.09 15.92 7.66
C PHE A 41 -8.75 16.67 6.49
N ALA A 42 -8.74 18.01 6.52
CA ALA A 42 -9.25 18.81 5.41
C ALA A 42 -8.48 18.57 4.12
N GLY A 43 -7.16 18.49 4.20
CA GLY A 43 -6.29 18.16 3.08
C GLY A 43 -6.53 16.77 2.50
N ALA A 44 -6.89 15.79 3.34
CA ALA A 44 -7.19 14.43 2.90
C ALA A 44 -8.61 14.28 2.32
N PHE A 45 -9.61 14.93 2.89
CA PHE A 45 -11.02 14.59 2.62
C PHE A 45 -11.87 15.68 1.94
N LEU A 46 -11.36 16.90 1.79
CA LEU A 46 -12.13 18.03 1.20
C LEU A 46 -11.40 18.69 0.03
N GLN A 47 -10.76 17.90 -0.82
CA GLN A 47 -10.12 18.42 -2.03
C GLN A 47 -11.09 18.43 -3.24
N PRO A 48 -10.89 19.29 -4.24
CA PRO A 48 -11.66 19.25 -5.48
C PRO A 48 -11.66 17.86 -6.13
N GLY A 49 -12.82 17.40 -6.57
CA GLY A 49 -13.00 16.06 -7.16
C GLY A 49 -13.26 14.93 -6.15
N MET A 50 -13.21 15.22 -4.86
CA MET A 50 -13.61 14.29 -3.80
C MET A 50 -15.07 14.49 -3.43
N THR A 51 -15.69 13.43 -2.90
CA THR A 51 -17.10 13.45 -2.49
C THR A 51 -17.21 13.01 -1.04
N ALA A 52 -17.75 13.86 -0.19
CA ALA A 52 -17.99 13.53 1.21
C ALA A 52 -19.41 14.00 1.64
N PHE A 53 -20.08 13.13 2.38
CA PHE A 53 -21.41 13.44 2.96
C PHE A 53 -21.37 13.33 4.48
N ALA A 54 -22.14 14.19 5.15
CA ALA A 54 -22.36 14.21 6.59
C ALA A 54 -23.78 13.78 6.95
N ALA A 55 -23.91 13.04 8.04
CA ALA A 55 -25.18 12.78 8.72
C ALA A 55 -25.23 13.65 9.98
N MET A 56 -26.24 14.49 10.10
CA MET A 56 -26.39 15.47 11.17
C MET A 56 -27.65 15.20 12.00
N GLU A 57 -27.55 15.35 13.33
CA GLU A 57 -28.68 15.44 14.25
C GLU A 57 -28.68 16.87 14.81
N GLY A 58 -29.52 17.76 14.26
CA GLY A 58 -29.39 19.20 14.50
C GLY A 58 -28.03 19.71 14.04
N GLU A 59 -27.25 20.28 14.95
CA GLU A 59 -25.89 20.76 14.71
C GLU A 59 -24.78 19.71 15.00
N LYS A 60 -25.15 18.55 15.57
CA LYS A 60 -24.21 17.48 15.89
C LYS A 60 -23.94 16.63 14.67
N LEU A 61 -22.65 16.45 14.31
CA LEU A 61 -22.24 15.46 13.33
C LEU A 61 -22.30 14.05 13.94
N CYS A 62 -23.14 13.20 13.35
CA CYS A 62 -23.35 11.82 13.76
C CYS A 62 -22.57 10.81 12.92
N GLY A 63 -22.06 11.22 11.76
CA GLY A 63 -21.25 10.38 10.89
C GLY A 63 -20.90 11.08 9.60
N PHE A 64 -19.92 10.52 8.89
CA PHE A 64 -19.56 10.97 7.55
C PHE A 64 -19.07 9.80 6.70
N VAL A 65 -19.14 9.96 5.38
CA VAL A 65 -18.57 9.08 4.37
C VAL A 65 -17.74 9.89 3.42
N HIS A 66 -16.63 9.32 2.94
CA HIS A 66 -15.80 9.92 1.93
C HIS A 66 -15.49 8.93 0.82
N GLY A 67 -15.46 9.43 -0.40
CA GLY A 67 -15.02 8.70 -1.58
C GLY A 67 -14.30 9.60 -2.57
N THR A 68 -13.47 8.97 -3.40
CA THR A 68 -12.67 9.62 -4.43
C THR A 68 -12.71 8.84 -5.74
N GLN A 69 -12.12 9.40 -6.79
CA GLN A 69 -12.02 8.80 -8.12
C GLN A 69 -10.63 9.06 -8.67
N LYS A 70 -10.13 8.16 -9.53
CA LYS A 70 -8.90 8.42 -10.27
C LYS A 70 -9.10 9.62 -11.21
N VAL A 71 -8.09 10.46 -11.29
CA VAL A 71 -7.95 11.55 -12.24
C VAL A 71 -6.78 11.33 -13.22
N ILE A 72 -5.90 10.40 -12.87
CA ILE A 72 -4.80 9.93 -13.71
C ILE A 72 -5.05 8.45 -14.00
N PHE A 73 -4.99 8.06 -15.26
CA PHE A 73 -5.34 6.73 -15.74
C PHE A 73 -4.09 6.03 -16.29
N LEU A 74 -3.95 4.76 -15.94
CA LEU A 74 -2.94 3.89 -16.53
C LEU A 74 -3.35 3.50 -17.97
N PRO A 75 -2.43 2.97 -18.80
CA PRO A 75 -2.78 2.46 -20.11
C PRO A 75 -3.96 1.48 -20.07
N GLY A 76 -5.03 1.74 -20.82
CA GLY A 76 -6.25 0.94 -20.84
C GLY A 76 -7.29 1.30 -19.77
N GLU A 77 -6.97 2.15 -18.80
CA GLU A 77 -7.95 2.70 -17.86
C GLU A 77 -8.68 3.91 -18.46
N THR A 78 -9.93 4.05 -18.10
CA THR A 78 -10.77 5.21 -18.42
C THR A 78 -11.59 5.62 -17.20
N HIS A 79 -12.23 6.77 -17.29
CA HIS A 79 -13.15 7.18 -16.24
C HIS A 79 -14.26 6.14 -16.00
N GLU A 80 -14.80 5.54 -17.06
CA GLU A 80 -15.93 4.62 -16.96
C GLU A 80 -15.55 3.22 -16.47
N ASN A 81 -14.32 2.71 -16.78
CA ASN A 81 -13.91 1.38 -16.40
C ASN A 81 -13.14 1.32 -15.06
N THR A 82 -12.82 2.48 -14.46
CA THR A 82 -12.29 2.56 -13.10
C THR A 82 -13.39 2.79 -12.08
N PRO A 83 -13.33 2.19 -10.88
CA PRO A 83 -14.38 2.36 -9.86
C PRO A 83 -14.38 3.74 -9.22
N GLY A 84 -15.47 4.08 -8.52
CA GLY A 84 -15.43 5.04 -7.44
C GLY A 84 -14.86 4.37 -6.18
N TYR A 85 -13.97 5.02 -5.46
CA TYR A 85 -13.33 4.44 -4.28
C TYR A 85 -13.99 4.96 -3.02
N LEU A 86 -14.64 4.08 -2.23
CA LEU A 86 -15.05 4.40 -0.87
C LEU A 86 -13.79 4.36 -0.01
N THR A 87 -13.41 5.51 0.54
CA THR A 87 -12.20 5.64 1.35
C THR A 87 -12.47 5.35 2.80
N VAL A 88 -13.44 6.02 3.40
CA VAL A 88 -13.82 5.86 4.81
C VAL A 88 -15.32 6.07 5.01
N ILE A 89 -15.86 5.42 6.05
CA ILE A 89 -17.20 5.67 6.58
C ILE A 89 -17.15 5.56 8.10
N PHE A 90 -17.54 6.61 8.79
CA PHE A 90 -17.57 6.69 10.25
C PHE A 90 -18.95 7.08 10.75
N VAL A 91 -19.40 6.44 11.81
CA VAL A 91 -20.66 6.76 12.52
C VAL A 91 -20.40 6.73 14.01
N ASP A 92 -20.74 7.82 14.70
CA ASP A 92 -20.71 7.93 16.15
C ASP A 92 -21.44 6.74 16.80
N LYS A 93 -20.83 6.12 17.82
CA LYS A 93 -21.37 4.94 18.51
C LYS A 93 -22.83 5.12 18.92
N ALA A 94 -23.20 6.30 19.42
CA ALA A 94 -24.57 6.61 19.84
C ALA A 94 -25.58 6.70 18.67
N CYS A 95 -25.08 6.82 17.43
CA CYS A 95 -25.91 6.94 16.23
C CYS A 95 -25.94 5.64 15.40
N ARG A 96 -25.20 4.60 15.80
CA ARG A 96 -25.17 3.29 15.11
C ARG A 96 -26.49 2.55 15.27
N GLY A 97 -26.75 1.59 14.38
CA GLY A 97 -28.00 0.80 14.40
C GLY A 97 -29.24 1.54 13.89
N GLN A 98 -29.13 2.81 13.52
CA GLN A 98 -30.22 3.71 13.11
C GLN A 98 -30.17 4.09 11.63
N LYS A 99 -29.51 3.27 10.82
CA LYS A 99 -29.35 3.40 9.36
C LYS A 99 -28.55 4.63 8.88
N ALA A 100 -27.89 5.39 9.78
CA ALA A 100 -27.08 6.53 9.38
C ALA A 100 -25.96 6.13 8.40
N GLY A 101 -25.19 5.09 8.73
CA GLY A 101 -24.13 4.57 7.85
C GLY A 101 -24.66 4.05 6.52
N THR A 102 -25.77 3.31 6.52
CA THR A 102 -26.41 2.81 5.28
C THR A 102 -26.76 3.98 4.36
N ARG A 103 -27.40 5.01 4.90
CA ARG A 103 -27.81 6.16 4.08
C ARG A 103 -26.61 6.97 3.56
N LEU A 104 -25.58 7.13 4.37
CA LEU A 104 -24.32 7.75 3.93
C LEU A 104 -23.68 6.98 2.77
N ALA A 105 -23.58 5.65 2.89
CA ALA A 105 -23.05 4.81 1.83
C ALA A 105 -23.91 4.88 0.55
N GLU A 106 -25.24 4.86 0.66
CA GLU A 106 -26.16 5.02 -0.46
C GLU A 106 -25.92 6.34 -1.20
N LEU A 107 -25.81 7.46 -0.47
CA LEU A 107 -25.54 8.77 -1.05
C LEU A 107 -24.21 8.81 -1.82
N LEU A 108 -23.17 8.17 -1.28
CA LEU A 108 -21.89 8.07 -1.98
C LEU A 108 -22.03 7.21 -3.26
N MET A 109 -22.71 6.06 -3.18
CA MET A 109 -22.95 5.20 -4.35
C MET A 109 -23.76 5.94 -5.41
N ASP A 110 -24.78 6.72 -5.01
CA ASP A 110 -25.57 7.55 -5.93
C ASP A 110 -24.69 8.63 -6.59
N ALA A 111 -23.79 9.27 -5.84
CA ALA A 111 -22.84 10.23 -6.40
C ALA A 111 -21.90 9.57 -7.43
N PHE A 112 -21.41 8.37 -7.17
CA PHE A 112 -20.62 7.61 -8.13
C PHE A 112 -21.40 7.26 -9.40
N ARG A 113 -22.67 6.80 -9.28
CA ARG A 113 -23.55 6.57 -10.44
C ARG A 113 -23.75 7.84 -11.27
N HIS A 114 -24.01 8.96 -10.62
CA HIS A 114 -24.19 10.26 -11.30
C HIS A 114 -22.92 10.73 -12.01
N SER A 115 -21.73 10.35 -11.51
CA SER A 115 -20.47 10.61 -12.20
C SER A 115 -20.13 9.57 -13.28
N GLY A 116 -21.01 8.60 -13.57
CA GLY A 116 -20.81 7.60 -14.62
C GLY A 116 -20.05 6.34 -14.20
N LYS A 117 -19.77 6.16 -12.92
CA LYS A 117 -19.10 4.95 -12.41
C LYS A 117 -20.06 3.76 -12.45
N LYS A 118 -19.52 2.59 -12.86
CA LYS A 118 -20.25 1.31 -12.91
C LYS A 118 -20.01 0.43 -11.69
N SER A 119 -19.00 0.77 -10.89
CA SER A 119 -18.63 0.03 -9.69
C SER A 119 -18.06 0.95 -8.62
N ALA A 120 -18.10 0.47 -7.38
CA ALA A 120 -17.40 1.05 -6.25
C ALA A 120 -16.42 0.03 -5.67
N ALA A 121 -15.29 0.50 -5.13
CA ALA A 121 -14.27 -0.37 -4.56
C ALA A 121 -13.65 0.20 -3.27
N CYS A 122 -13.14 -0.69 -2.44
CA CYS A 122 -12.19 -0.44 -1.37
C CYS A 122 -10.96 -1.28 -1.70
N SER A 123 -9.93 -0.68 -2.28
CA SER A 123 -8.74 -1.39 -2.78
C SER A 123 -7.50 -0.50 -2.76
N GLU A 124 -6.35 -1.12 -2.96
CA GLU A 124 -5.04 -0.48 -3.04
C GLU A 124 -4.92 0.56 -4.17
N GLN A 125 -5.84 0.53 -5.13
CA GLN A 125 -5.88 1.50 -6.23
C GLN A 125 -6.57 2.82 -5.86
N ASN A 126 -7.08 2.94 -4.62
CA ASN A 126 -7.61 4.22 -4.12
C ASN A 126 -6.51 5.29 -4.19
N PRO A 127 -6.75 6.42 -4.89
CA PRO A 127 -5.76 7.50 -4.98
C PRO A 127 -5.45 8.16 -3.64
N LEU A 128 -6.36 8.08 -2.67
CA LEU A 128 -6.12 8.59 -1.32
C LEU A 128 -5.50 7.49 -0.45
N HIS A 129 -4.26 7.70 -0.07
CA HIS A 129 -3.54 6.82 0.83
C HIS A 129 -3.66 7.31 2.27
N LEU A 130 -4.16 6.45 3.16
CA LEU A 130 -4.23 6.72 4.59
C LEU A 130 -3.15 5.94 5.33
N THR A 131 -2.39 6.66 6.15
CA THR A 131 -1.41 6.06 7.06
C THR A 131 -2.13 5.24 8.13
N TRP A 132 -1.62 4.05 8.42
CA TRP A 132 -2.15 3.18 9.46
C TRP A 132 -1.06 2.70 10.41
N ARG A 133 -1.42 2.53 11.67
CA ARG A 133 -0.55 2.02 12.73
C ARG A 133 -0.47 0.51 12.64
N ILE A 134 0.74 -0.01 12.67
CA ILE A 134 0.96 -1.45 12.56
C ILE A 134 0.72 -2.11 13.93
N PRO A 135 -0.26 -3.03 14.07
CA PRO A 135 -0.60 -3.63 15.35
C PRO A 135 0.56 -4.39 15.99
N GLY A 136 0.72 -4.24 17.30
CA GLY A 136 1.75 -4.95 18.08
C GLY A 136 3.17 -4.54 17.76
N THR A 137 3.39 -3.28 17.36
CA THR A 137 4.71 -2.68 17.14
C THR A 137 4.93 -1.50 18.06
N PRO A 138 6.18 -1.00 18.23
CA PRO A 138 6.49 0.15 19.07
C PRO A 138 6.11 1.51 18.41
N GLY A 139 4.92 1.61 17.85
CA GLY A 139 4.42 2.84 17.22
C GLY A 139 4.82 3.01 15.76
N HIS A 140 5.20 1.93 15.09
CA HIS A 140 5.49 1.95 13.65
C HIS A 140 4.22 2.08 12.82
N ASP A 141 4.31 2.76 11.69
CA ASP A 141 3.20 2.97 10.77
C ASP A 141 3.58 2.67 9.31
N HIS A 142 2.58 2.54 8.47
CA HIS A 142 2.72 2.39 7.03
C HIS A 142 1.82 3.43 6.35
N ASN A 143 2.35 4.14 5.39
CA ASN A 143 1.69 5.27 4.71
C ASN A 143 0.51 4.91 3.81
N LYS A 144 0.20 3.62 3.62
CA LYS A 144 -0.87 3.16 2.75
C LYS A 144 -1.57 1.94 3.35
N ALA A 145 -2.88 2.03 3.57
CA ALA A 145 -3.74 0.88 3.84
C ALA A 145 -4.29 0.36 2.51
N PRO A 146 -4.14 -0.94 2.18
CA PRO A 146 -4.48 -1.45 0.85
C PRO A 146 -5.98 -1.69 0.67
N GLY A 147 -6.76 -1.80 1.73
CA GLY A 147 -8.18 -2.12 1.68
C GLY A 147 -8.85 -2.00 3.03
N VAL A 148 -9.84 -2.83 3.28
CA VAL A 148 -10.64 -2.86 4.51
C VAL A 148 -10.04 -3.85 5.50
N ASP A 149 -9.65 -3.39 6.69
CA ASP A 149 -9.23 -4.28 7.78
C ASP A 149 -10.38 -5.23 8.14
N GLU A 150 -10.14 -6.54 8.04
CA GLU A 150 -11.15 -7.56 8.34
C GLU A 150 -11.62 -7.54 9.80
N ASN A 151 -10.82 -7.00 10.70
CA ASN A 151 -11.15 -6.93 12.13
C ASN A 151 -12.00 -5.69 12.48
N CYS A 152 -12.16 -4.73 11.56
CA CYS A 152 -12.97 -3.54 11.81
C CYS A 152 -14.47 -3.81 11.58
N ALA A 153 -15.33 -3.05 12.27
CA ALA A 153 -16.78 -3.13 12.09
C ALA A 153 -17.25 -2.74 10.66
N GLY A 154 -16.40 -2.07 9.91
CA GLY A 154 -16.65 -1.69 8.52
C GLY A 154 -16.74 -2.89 7.58
N TYR A 155 -15.94 -3.93 7.80
CA TYR A 155 -15.92 -5.11 6.93
C TYR A 155 -17.30 -5.81 6.84
N PRO A 156 -17.89 -6.33 7.93
CA PRO A 156 -19.22 -6.94 7.85
C PRO A 156 -20.33 -5.94 7.48
N PHE A 157 -20.14 -4.66 7.73
CA PHE A 157 -21.08 -3.63 7.30
C PHE A 157 -21.08 -3.48 5.77
N LEU A 158 -19.93 -3.43 5.13
CA LEU A 158 -19.80 -3.35 3.68
C LEU A 158 -20.33 -4.61 2.98
N GLN A 159 -20.09 -5.80 3.56
CA GLN A 159 -20.70 -7.05 3.07
C GLN A 159 -22.24 -6.97 3.05
N LYS A 160 -22.86 -6.46 4.14
CA LYS A 160 -24.31 -6.24 4.19
C LYS A 160 -24.82 -5.22 3.18
N LEU A 161 -23.98 -4.30 2.73
CA LEU A 161 -24.28 -3.36 1.65
C LEU A 161 -24.08 -3.94 0.25
N GLY A 162 -23.67 -5.21 0.15
CA GLY A 162 -23.46 -5.93 -1.11
C GLY A 162 -22.09 -5.69 -1.74
N PHE A 163 -21.09 -5.28 -0.95
CA PHE A 163 -19.70 -5.38 -1.39
C PHE A 163 -19.23 -6.82 -1.26
N GLU A 164 -18.56 -7.30 -2.29
CA GLU A 164 -17.97 -8.64 -2.34
C GLU A 164 -16.46 -8.54 -2.17
N THR A 165 -15.86 -9.48 -1.44
CA THR A 165 -14.40 -9.57 -1.30
C THR A 165 -13.84 -10.28 -2.52
N ALA A 166 -13.00 -9.59 -3.29
CA ALA A 166 -12.32 -10.16 -4.46
C ALA A 166 -11.11 -11.01 -4.04
N HIS A 167 -10.30 -10.50 -3.12
CA HIS A 167 -9.14 -11.20 -2.54
C HIS A 167 -8.72 -10.54 -1.23
N HIS A 168 -7.74 -11.18 -0.55
CA HIS A 168 -7.17 -10.67 0.68
C HIS A 168 -5.68 -10.37 0.49
N GLU A 169 -5.26 -9.23 1.05
CA GLU A 169 -3.87 -8.85 1.21
C GLU A 169 -3.48 -8.97 2.67
N ILE A 170 -2.40 -9.67 2.96
CA ILE A 170 -1.81 -9.72 4.29
C ILE A 170 -0.69 -8.69 4.41
N ALA A 171 -0.73 -7.92 5.49
CA ALA A 171 0.36 -7.06 5.89
C ALA A 171 1.34 -7.87 6.75
N MET A 172 2.60 -7.88 6.35
CA MET A 172 3.67 -8.56 7.08
C MET A 172 4.68 -7.53 7.58
N TYR A 173 5.22 -7.75 8.77
CA TYR A 173 6.11 -6.82 9.48
C TYR A 173 7.32 -7.54 10.06
N MET A 174 8.47 -6.86 10.05
CA MET A 174 9.69 -7.25 10.75
C MET A 174 10.38 -6.01 11.32
N ASP A 175 10.84 -6.09 12.57
CA ASP A 175 11.77 -5.13 13.17
C ASP A 175 13.17 -5.38 12.59
N LEU A 176 13.86 -4.31 12.19
CA LEU A 176 15.20 -4.39 11.60
C LEU A 176 16.31 -3.94 12.54
N LYS A 177 15.95 -3.46 13.76
CA LYS A 177 16.92 -2.90 14.71
C LYS A 177 18.08 -3.83 15.02
N ASP A 178 17.75 -5.12 15.19
CA ASP A 178 18.72 -6.15 15.54
C ASP A 178 18.88 -7.18 14.42
N TYR A 179 18.56 -6.78 13.17
CA TYR A 179 18.71 -7.66 12.03
C TYR A 179 20.17 -8.05 11.82
N ALA A 180 20.42 -9.33 11.69
CA ALA A 180 21.72 -9.89 11.38
C ALA A 180 21.61 -10.87 10.21
N TRP A 181 22.58 -10.82 9.31
CA TRP A 181 22.68 -11.75 8.19
C TRP A 181 22.76 -13.21 8.69
N PRO A 182 21.82 -14.10 8.30
CA PRO A 182 21.86 -15.49 8.78
C PRO A 182 23.00 -16.29 8.17
N ASP A 183 23.66 -17.15 8.96
CA ASP A 183 24.72 -18.04 8.47
C ASP A 183 24.24 -18.94 7.31
N SER A 184 22.98 -19.40 7.38
CA SER A 184 22.37 -20.19 6.30
C SER A 184 22.34 -19.45 4.96
N MET A 185 22.24 -18.14 4.96
CA MET A 185 22.27 -17.32 3.74
C MET A 185 23.69 -17.21 3.18
N THR A 186 24.72 -17.23 4.03
CA THR A 186 26.11 -17.30 3.57
C THR A 186 26.36 -18.60 2.79
N LEU A 187 25.91 -19.73 3.33
CA LEU A 187 26.03 -21.03 2.65
C LEU A 187 25.23 -21.08 1.34
N LEU A 188 24.02 -20.53 1.36
CA LEU A 188 23.17 -20.51 0.19
C LEU A 188 23.75 -19.61 -0.92
N ARG A 189 24.28 -18.46 -0.55
CA ARG A 189 24.96 -17.53 -1.47
C ARG A 189 26.19 -18.17 -2.09
N GLN A 190 26.98 -18.91 -1.29
CA GLN A 190 28.14 -19.65 -1.80
C GLN A 190 27.72 -20.76 -2.79
N LYS A 191 26.64 -21.49 -2.49
CA LYS A 191 26.09 -22.50 -3.39
C LYS A 191 25.67 -21.86 -4.73
N LEU A 192 24.94 -20.73 -4.70
CA LEU A 192 24.55 -20.01 -5.90
C LEU A 192 25.77 -19.56 -6.71
N SER A 193 26.80 -19.05 -6.05
CA SER A 193 28.05 -18.65 -6.70
C SER A 193 28.76 -19.83 -7.39
N ASN A 194 28.77 -21.01 -6.77
CA ASN A 194 29.31 -22.21 -7.38
C ASN A 194 28.50 -22.70 -8.60
N GLU A 195 27.23 -22.31 -8.68
CA GLU A 195 26.34 -22.56 -9.82
C GLU A 195 26.41 -21.43 -10.88
N GLY A 196 27.32 -20.45 -10.71
CA GLY A 196 27.50 -19.33 -11.60
C GLY A 196 26.55 -18.15 -11.37
N VAL A 197 25.70 -18.19 -10.30
CA VAL A 197 24.81 -17.10 -9.97
C VAL A 197 25.46 -16.20 -8.92
N CYS A 198 25.77 -14.96 -9.29
CA CYS A 198 26.29 -13.95 -8.37
C CYS A 198 25.13 -13.10 -7.81
N THR A 199 25.20 -12.74 -6.52
CA THR A 199 24.16 -11.91 -5.87
C THR A 199 24.78 -10.76 -5.10
N GLY A 200 24.20 -9.56 -5.19
CA GLY A 200 24.71 -8.37 -4.50
C GLY A 200 24.20 -7.06 -5.08
N ARG A 201 24.83 -5.96 -4.71
CA ARG A 201 24.58 -4.66 -5.34
C ARG A 201 24.96 -4.72 -6.82
N TYR A 202 24.04 -4.34 -7.68
CA TYR A 202 24.29 -4.29 -9.12
C TYR A 202 25.06 -3.04 -9.50
N ASP A 203 26.12 -3.22 -10.30
CA ASP A 203 26.85 -2.11 -10.94
C ASP A 203 26.33 -1.91 -12.39
N PRO A 204 25.52 -0.88 -12.67
CA PRO A 204 24.99 -0.65 -14.01
C PRO A 204 26.04 -0.42 -15.11
N ARG A 205 27.29 -0.09 -14.76
CA ARG A 205 28.40 0.03 -15.74
C ARG A 205 28.75 -1.30 -16.41
N LEU A 206 28.38 -2.42 -15.79
CA LEU A 206 28.57 -3.75 -16.38
C LEU A 206 27.68 -3.96 -17.61
N GLY A 207 26.56 -3.21 -17.72
CA GLY A 207 25.68 -3.26 -18.88
C GLY A 207 24.98 -4.60 -19.08
N TYR A 208 24.75 -5.38 -17.99
CA TYR A 208 24.10 -6.68 -18.08
C TYR A 208 22.67 -6.56 -18.59
N GLU A 209 22.28 -7.49 -19.45
CA GLU A 209 20.93 -7.53 -20.02
C GLU A 209 19.89 -8.00 -19.00
N PHE A 210 18.71 -7.42 -19.03
CA PHE A 210 17.57 -7.81 -18.18
C PHE A 210 16.26 -8.01 -18.95
N ASP A 211 16.24 -7.66 -20.23
CA ASP A 211 15.04 -7.73 -21.06
C ASP A 211 14.48 -9.15 -21.12
N GLY A 212 15.33 -10.15 -21.29
CA GLY A 212 14.90 -11.55 -21.30
C GLY A 212 14.19 -12.00 -20.02
N MET A 213 14.60 -11.52 -18.86
CA MET A 213 13.90 -11.74 -17.59
C MET A 213 12.54 -11.01 -17.58
N CYS A 214 12.55 -9.72 -17.93
CA CYS A 214 11.34 -8.90 -17.94
C CYS A 214 10.29 -9.39 -18.96
N ASP A 215 10.71 -9.96 -20.10
CA ASP A 215 9.80 -10.55 -21.08
C ASP A 215 9.10 -11.82 -20.55
N ARG A 216 9.77 -12.59 -19.68
CA ARG A 216 9.19 -13.78 -19.04
C ARG A 216 8.35 -13.48 -17.80
N ILE A 217 8.47 -12.26 -17.28
CA ILE A 217 7.67 -11.77 -16.16
C ILE A 217 6.79 -10.64 -16.71
N PRO A 218 5.49 -10.88 -16.93
CA PRO A 218 4.59 -9.90 -17.56
C PRO A 218 4.27 -8.74 -16.61
N SER A 219 5.28 -7.96 -16.25
CA SER A 219 5.18 -6.79 -15.36
C SER A 219 5.99 -5.63 -15.94
N GLU A 220 5.32 -4.72 -16.60
CA GLU A 220 5.91 -3.45 -17.04
C GLU A 220 6.46 -2.63 -15.87
N TYR A 221 5.88 -2.78 -14.68
CA TYR A 221 6.38 -2.12 -13.48
C TYR A 221 7.83 -2.53 -13.15
N TRP A 222 8.14 -3.84 -13.19
CA TRP A 222 9.50 -4.32 -12.92
C TRP A 222 10.52 -3.82 -13.93
N ARG A 223 10.16 -3.84 -15.22
CA ARG A 223 10.99 -3.29 -16.30
C ARG A 223 11.25 -1.80 -16.06
N HIS A 224 10.19 -1.05 -15.75
CA HIS A 224 10.27 0.37 -15.51
C HIS A 224 11.17 0.72 -14.31
N VAL A 225 11.06 0.00 -13.20
CA VAL A 225 11.94 0.16 -12.02
C VAL A 225 13.40 -0.03 -12.40
N LEU A 226 13.74 -1.14 -13.08
CA LEU A 226 15.12 -1.44 -13.50
C LEU A 226 15.67 -0.37 -14.43
N GLN A 227 14.92 0.03 -15.44
CA GLN A 227 15.36 1.07 -16.41
C GLN A 227 15.61 2.40 -15.72
N THR A 228 14.66 2.81 -14.86
CA THR A 228 14.71 4.12 -14.21
C THR A 228 15.86 4.22 -13.21
N GLU A 229 16.04 3.21 -12.36
CA GLU A 229 17.13 3.22 -11.37
C GLU A 229 18.51 3.00 -12.01
N THR A 230 18.61 2.15 -13.02
CA THR A 230 19.87 1.95 -13.78
C THR A 230 20.29 3.26 -14.43
N LYS A 231 19.37 3.97 -15.08
CA LYS A 231 19.65 5.28 -15.70
C LYS A 231 20.08 6.32 -14.65
N ALA A 232 19.35 6.41 -13.53
CA ALA A 232 19.65 7.32 -12.43
C ALA A 232 21.09 7.08 -11.90
N TRP A 233 21.45 5.81 -11.73
CA TRP A 233 22.77 5.42 -11.26
C TRP A 233 23.89 5.81 -12.23
N LEU A 234 23.71 5.54 -13.53
CA LEU A 234 24.68 5.89 -14.57
C LEU A 234 24.87 7.41 -14.71
N GLU A 235 23.82 8.19 -14.53
CA GLU A 235 23.85 9.65 -14.54
C GLU A 235 24.39 10.26 -13.24
N GLY A 236 24.56 9.47 -12.17
CA GLY A 236 24.96 9.95 -10.84
C GLY A 236 23.94 10.89 -10.21
N LYS A 237 22.65 10.72 -10.52
CA LYS A 237 21.54 11.58 -10.08
C LYS A 237 20.39 10.75 -9.53
N PRO A 238 19.53 11.34 -8.67
CA PRO A 238 18.30 10.65 -8.29
C PRO A 238 17.39 10.47 -9.51
N ASN A 239 16.57 9.42 -9.50
CA ASN A 239 15.58 9.22 -10.54
C ASN A 239 14.58 10.40 -10.60
N SER A 240 13.91 10.56 -11.73
CA SER A 240 12.95 11.64 -11.99
C SER A 240 11.49 11.21 -11.90
N ASP A 241 11.23 9.94 -11.53
CA ASP A 241 9.89 9.39 -11.49
C ASP A 241 9.30 9.49 -10.07
N PRO A 242 8.27 10.34 -9.87
CA PRO A 242 7.63 10.49 -8.57
C PRO A 242 6.98 9.21 -8.02
N ASP A 243 6.56 8.28 -8.88
CA ASP A 243 5.93 7.03 -8.48
C ASP A 243 6.93 6.08 -7.79
N LEU A 244 8.22 6.32 -8.02
CA LEU A 244 9.32 5.61 -7.39
C LEU A 244 9.98 6.39 -6.25
N TRP A 245 9.30 7.38 -5.65
CA TRP A 245 9.84 8.13 -4.51
C TRP A 245 9.20 7.70 -3.20
N PRO A 246 10.00 7.30 -2.18
CA PRO A 246 9.47 7.06 -0.84
C PRO A 246 8.79 8.33 -0.31
N ASP A 247 7.58 8.19 0.23
CA ASP A 247 6.78 9.31 0.74
C ASP A 247 6.52 10.46 -0.26
N GLY A 248 6.65 10.20 -1.58
CA GLY A 248 6.57 11.22 -2.62
C GLY A 248 7.74 12.22 -2.60
N ILE A 249 8.87 11.87 -1.97
CA ILE A 249 10.03 12.73 -1.84
C ILE A 249 11.13 12.23 -2.74
N ARG A 250 11.62 13.12 -3.61
CA ARG A 250 12.73 12.80 -4.50
C ARG A 250 13.97 12.41 -3.68
N PRO A 251 14.57 11.23 -3.95
CA PRO A 251 15.82 10.81 -3.33
C PRO A 251 16.94 11.85 -3.53
N SER A 252 17.91 11.88 -2.64
CA SER A 252 19.06 12.81 -2.74
C SER A 252 20.10 12.39 -3.78
N GLY A 253 20.10 11.11 -4.17
CA GLY A 253 21.06 10.54 -5.13
C GLY A 253 20.51 9.25 -5.76
N PRO A 254 21.32 8.60 -6.62
CA PRO A 254 20.99 7.29 -7.15
C PRO A 254 20.94 6.24 -6.04
N ARG A 255 20.03 5.28 -6.16
CA ARG A 255 19.80 4.24 -5.15
C ARG A 255 20.28 2.88 -5.65
N PRO A 256 20.86 2.04 -4.77
CA PRO A 256 21.30 0.72 -5.18
C PRO A 256 20.10 -0.19 -5.52
N ILE A 257 20.30 -0.99 -6.57
CA ILE A 257 19.50 -2.18 -6.86
C ILE A 257 20.31 -3.39 -6.42
N LEU A 258 19.65 -4.39 -5.88
CA LEU A 258 20.24 -5.69 -5.58
C LEU A 258 19.84 -6.66 -6.70
N ALA A 259 20.80 -7.34 -7.28
CA ALA A 259 20.56 -8.26 -8.37
C ALA A 259 21.18 -9.64 -8.12
N ALA A 260 20.57 -10.64 -8.76
CA ALA A 260 21.17 -11.91 -9.07
C ALA A 260 21.53 -11.89 -10.55
N THR A 261 22.79 -12.24 -10.88
CA THR A 261 23.31 -12.22 -12.23
C THR A 261 23.87 -13.58 -12.63
N TYR A 262 23.69 -13.95 -13.88
CA TYR A 262 24.21 -15.18 -14.48
C TYR A 262 24.55 -14.91 -15.94
N ASP A 263 25.79 -15.20 -16.36
CA ASP A 263 26.26 -15.09 -17.75
C ASP A 263 25.89 -13.72 -18.38
N ASP A 264 26.32 -12.64 -17.72
CA ASP A 264 26.08 -11.24 -18.11
C ASP A 264 24.60 -10.81 -18.21
N HIS A 265 23.70 -11.58 -17.60
CA HIS A 265 22.28 -11.26 -17.52
C HIS A 265 21.81 -11.07 -16.07
N ILE A 266 20.89 -10.16 -15.86
CA ILE A 266 20.12 -10.08 -14.60
C ILE A 266 19.05 -11.16 -14.65
N VAL A 267 19.10 -12.09 -13.68
CA VAL A 267 18.14 -13.19 -13.53
C VAL A 267 17.25 -13.06 -12.29
N GLY A 268 17.43 -11.98 -11.55
CA GLY A 268 16.57 -11.60 -10.43
C GLY A 268 17.01 -10.27 -9.85
N PHE A 269 16.06 -9.53 -9.27
CA PHE A 269 16.38 -8.27 -8.58
C PHE A 269 15.37 -7.93 -7.48
N THR A 270 15.77 -7.00 -6.62
CA THR A 270 14.93 -6.31 -5.64
C THR A 270 15.50 -4.91 -5.37
N GLY A 271 14.71 -4.05 -4.75
CA GLY A 271 15.06 -2.64 -4.55
C GLY A 271 14.25 -1.73 -5.48
N PRO A 272 14.55 -0.42 -5.52
CA PRO A 272 15.76 0.21 -4.96
C PRO A 272 15.80 0.18 -3.44
N VAL A 273 17.03 0.24 -2.88
CA VAL A 273 17.24 0.36 -1.43
C VAL A 273 16.98 1.79 -1.03
N ASP A 274 15.98 1.99 -0.21
CA ASP A 274 15.63 3.30 0.36
C ASP A 274 14.73 3.13 1.58
N LYS A 275 14.55 4.20 2.35
CA LYS A 275 13.66 4.23 3.51
C LYS A 275 12.73 5.42 3.51
N GLN A 276 11.57 5.25 4.10
CA GLN A 276 10.58 6.29 4.33
C GLN A 276 10.91 7.12 5.58
N ARG A 277 10.29 8.28 5.70
CA ARG A 277 10.43 9.16 6.89
C ARG A 277 10.04 8.48 8.19
N SER A 278 9.10 7.55 8.14
CA SER A 278 8.68 6.73 9.28
C SER A 278 9.79 5.79 9.79
N GLY A 279 10.91 5.67 9.07
CA GLY A 279 11.95 4.68 9.33
C GLY A 279 11.67 3.33 8.71
N ARG A 280 10.64 3.19 7.88
CA ARG A 280 10.32 1.95 7.17
C ARG A 280 11.26 1.73 5.98
N GLY A 281 11.90 0.56 5.89
CA GLY A 281 12.55 0.10 4.66
C GLY A 281 11.50 -0.04 3.55
N TRP A 282 11.69 0.65 2.43
CA TRP A 282 10.70 0.75 1.35
C TRP A 282 10.77 -0.45 0.42
N PHE A 283 10.02 -1.49 0.73
CA PHE A 283 9.94 -2.70 -0.08
C PHE A 283 9.05 -2.49 -1.31
N THR A 284 9.62 -2.64 -2.50
CA THR A 284 8.92 -2.52 -3.79
C THR A 284 8.60 -3.87 -4.42
N GLY A 285 9.23 -4.94 -3.94
CA GLY A 285 9.02 -6.32 -4.37
C GLY A 285 10.31 -7.05 -4.72
N ILE A 286 10.18 -8.32 -5.09
CA ILE A 286 11.25 -9.20 -5.57
C ILE A 286 10.81 -9.88 -6.85
N CYS A 287 11.72 -9.94 -7.81
CA CYS A 287 11.50 -10.55 -9.10
C CYS A 287 12.63 -11.55 -9.39
N VAL A 288 12.29 -12.75 -9.83
CA VAL A 288 13.25 -13.78 -10.26
C VAL A 288 12.76 -14.39 -11.56
N ASP A 289 13.64 -14.49 -12.53
CA ASP A 289 13.38 -15.15 -13.82
C ASP A 289 12.80 -16.57 -13.58
N PRO A 290 11.65 -16.91 -14.18
CA PRO A 290 11.06 -18.23 -14.06
C PRO A 290 12.01 -19.38 -14.39
N ASN A 291 12.95 -19.20 -15.33
CA ASN A 291 13.97 -20.18 -15.69
C ASN A 291 14.99 -20.44 -14.55
N PHE A 292 15.10 -19.51 -13.62
CA PHE A 292 15.96 -19.60 -12.42
C PHE A 292 15.15 -19.85 -11.14
N GLY A 293 13.87 -20.16 -11.26
CA GLY A 293 12.98 -20.45 -10.15
C GLY A 293 13.45 -21.65 -9.31
N ARG A 294 13.02 -21.70 -8.03
CA ARG A 294 13.30 -22.79 -7.07
C ARG A 294 14.78 -23.02 -6.74
N ARG A 295 15.64 -22.04 -7.00
CA ARG A 295 17.07 -22.04 -6.61
C ARG A 295 17.33 -21.20 -5.36
N SER A 296 16.29 -20.70 -4.68
CA SER A 296 16.37 -19.80 -3.52
C SER A 296 17.00 -18.42 -3.81
N ILE A 297 17.07 -18.00 -5.06
CA ILE A 297 17.59 -16.67 -5.42
C ILE A 297 16.76 -15.58 -4.74
N GLY A 298 15.42 -15.66 -4.80
CA GLY A 298 14.53 -14.69 -4.15
C GLY A 298 14.74 -14.61 -2.65
N GLU A 299 15.07 -15.72 -1.97
CA GLU A 299 15.37 -15.74 -0.54
C GLU A 299 16.67 -14.98 -0.22
N VAL A 300 17.73 -15.21 -0.98
CA VAL A 300 19.00 -14.48 -0.83
C VAL A 300 18.82 -12.99 -1.13
N LEU A 301 18.10 -12.64 -2.21
CA LEU A 301 17.81 -11.24 -2.54
C LEU A 301 17.02 -10.55 -1.44
N PHE A 302 16.03 -11.24 -0.85
CA PHE A 302 15.25 -10.67 0.25
C PHE A 302 16.11 -10.38 1.48
N HIS A 303 16.94 -11.34 1.89
CA HIS A 303 17.86 -11.14 3.01
C HIS A 303 18.91 -10.05 2.74
N LEU A 304 19.42 -9.95 1.51
CA LEU A 304 20.28 -8.83 1.10
C LEU A 304 19.56 -7.49 1.25
N LEU A 305 18.30 -7.41 0.82
CA LEU A 305 17.52 -6.18 0.96
C LEU A 305 17.29 -5.82 2.44
N MET A 306 17.01 -6.80 3.31
CA MET A 306 16.85 -6.56 4.75
C MET A 306 18.15 -6.05 5.37
N GLN A 307 19.30 -6.61 4.97
CA GLN A 307 20.61 -6.13 5.43
C GLN A 307 20.86 -4.68 4.97
N GLU A 308 20.60 -4.38 3.70
CA GLU A 308 20.77 -3.05 3.17
C GLU A 308 19.84 -2.02 3.85
N PHE A 309 18.60 -2.39 4.14
CA PHE A 309 17.69 -1.54 4.92
C PHE A 309 18.22 -1.28 6.34
N ALA A 310 18.75 -2.31 7.02
CA ALA A 310 19.34 -2.14 8.34
C ALA A 310 20.59 -1.26 8.29
N ASP A 311 21.45 -1.41 7.29
CA ASP A 311 22.66 -0.60 7.08
C ASP A 311 22.32 0.87 6.79
N GLU A 312 21.21 1.14 6.08
CA GLU A 312 20.66 2.49 5.86
C GLU A 312 19.91 3.04 7.09
N GLY A 313 19.88 2.31 8.19
CA GLY A 313 19.22 2.70 9.43
C GLY A 313 17.70 2.68 9.36
N ALA A 314 17.10 1.79 8.57
CA ALA A 314 15.67 1.52 8.67
C ALA A 314 15.39 0.78 9.99
N ALA A 315 14.34 1.23 10.71
CA ALA A 315 13.94 0.64 11.97
C ALA A 315 13.12 -0.65 11.79
N PHE A 316 12.39 -0.73 10.69
CA PHE A 316 11.50 -1.83 10.38
C PHE A 316 11.21 -1.92 8.89
N THR A 317 10.64 -3.04 8.48
CA THR A 317 9.98 -3.15 7.17
C THR A 317 8.57 -3.71 7.32
N THR A 318 7.70 -3.32 6.41
CA THR A 318 6.38 -3.91 6.24
C THR A 318 6.03 -3.94 4.76
N LEU A 319 5.36 -5.00 4.35
CA LEU A 319 4.96 -5.25 2.97
C LEU A 319 3.56 -5.85 2.92
N PHE A 320 2.94 -5.77 1.76
CA PHE A 320 1.70 -6.48 1.46
C PHE A 320 1.98 -7.62 0.49
N THR A 321 1.22 -8.68 0.64
CA THR A 321 1.24 -9.80 -0.29
C THR A 321 -0.11 -10.51 -0.26
N GLY A 322 -0.54 -11.07 -1.39
CA GLY A 322 -1.74 -11.90 -1.43
C GLY A 322 -1.65 -13.04 -0.43
N ALA A 323 -2.75 -13.33 0.26
CA ALA A 323 -2.80 -14.39 1.28
C ALA A 323 -2.33 -15.75 0.74
N ASP A 324 -2.59 -16.03 -0.53
CA ASP A 324 -2.23 -17.27 -1.23
C ASP A 324 -0.89 -17.18 -1.99
N ASN A 325 -0.17 -16.07 -1.90
CA ASN A 325 1.08 -15.89 -2.64
C ASN A 325 2.19 -16.79 -2.06
N HIS A 326 2.80 -17.58 -2.91
CA HIS A 326 3.92 -18.46 -2.52
C HIS A 326 5.15 -17.70 -1.98
N ALA A 327 5.36 -16.44 -2.39
CA ALA A 327 6.44 -15.58 -1.88
C ALA A 327 6.29 -15.30 -0.38
N ARG A 328 5.10 -15.40 0.19
CA ARG A 328 4.84 -15.30 1.63
C ARG A 328 5.78 -16.18 2.45
N ARG A 329 6.08 -17.41 1.98
CA ARG A 329 6.98 -18.34 2.67
C ARG A 329 8.41 -17.82 2.77
N ILE A 330 8.88 -17.01 1.81
CA ILE A 330 10.19 -16.35 1.87
C ILE A 330 10.19 -15.37 3.03
N TYR A 331 9.15 -14.53 3.12
CA TYR A 331 9.02 -13.50 4.14
C TYR A 331 8.90 -14.10 5.55
N GLU A 332 8.09 -15.15 5.71
CA GLU A 332 7.93 -15.86 6.98
C GLU A 332 9.26 -16.49 7.47
N ARG A 333 10.02 -17.14 6.56
CA ARG A 333 11.34 -17.70 6.90
C ARG A 333 12.36 -16.62 7.25
N ALA A 334 12.25 -15.45 6.66
CA ALA A 334 13.10 -14.31 6.99
C ALA A 334 12.73 -13.64 8.32
N GLY A 335 11.62 -14.04 8.96
CA GLY A 335 11.20 -13.53 10.26
C GLY A 335 10.05 -12.52 10.23
N LEU A 336 9.45 -12.27 9.06
CA LEU A 336 8.26 -11.42 9.02
C LEU A 336 7.06 -12.16 9.61
N ARG A 337 6.26 -11.44 10.39
CA ARG A 337 4.99 -11.93 10.92
C ARG A 337 3.80 -11.19 10.30
N VAL A 338 2.69 -11.88 10.13
CA VAL A 338 1.43 -11.24 9.72
C VAL A 338 0.92 -10.34 10.85
N VAL A 339 0.56 -9.12 10.53
CA VAL A 339 0.10 -8.10 11.50
C VAL A 339 -1.32 -7.63 11.23
N CYS A 340 -1.79 -7.72 9.98
CA CYS A 340 -3.16 -7.36 9.60
C CYS A 340 -3.53 -8.10 8.32
N THR A 341 -4.83 -8.35 8.13
CA THR A 341 -5.42 -8.84 6.88
C THR A 341 -6.41 -7.80 6.37
N PHE A 342 -6.25 -7.42 5.12
CA PHE A 342 -7.11 -6.46 4.45
C PHE A 342 -7.91 -7.16 3.33
N ALA A 343 -9.22 -6.90 3.29
CA ALA A 343 -10.09 -7.34 2.21
C ALA A 343 -10.12 -6.29 1.09
N MET A 344 -9.84 -6.70 -0.12
CA MET A 344 -10.09 -5.91 -1.32
C MET A 344 -11.53 -6.16 -1.74
N MET A 345 -12.36 -5.13 -1.62
CA MET A 345 -13.80 -5.26 -1.82
C MET A 345 -14.31 -4.43 -2.99
N SER A 346 -15.30 -4.94 -3.69
CA SER A 346 -15.96 -4.23 -4.78
C SER A 346 -17.47 -4.47 -4.82
N LYS A 347 -18.18 -3.56 -5.48
CA LYS A 347 -19.62 -3.64 -5.69
C LYS A 347 -19.97 -3.04 -7.04
N THR A 348 -20.82 -3.74 -7.80
CA THR A 348 -21.50 -3.17 -8.99
C THR A 348 -22.54 -2.13 -8.54
N LEU A 349 -22.60 -1.01 -9.23
CA LEU A 349 -23.47 0.13 -8.91
C LEU A 349 -24.76 0.14 -9.73
#